data_a940f25c651846810ae1e371a6cd1492
#
_entry.id   a940f25c651846810ae1e371a6cd1492
#
_cell.length_a   1.000
_cell.length_b   1.000
_cell.length_c   1.000
_cell.angle_alpha   90.00
_cell.angle_beta   90.00
_cell.angle_gamma   90.00
#
_symmetry.space_group_name_H-M   'P 1'
#
loop_
_entity.id
_entity.type
_entity.pdbx_description
1 polymer ?
#
loop_
_entity_poly.entity_id
_entity_poly.type
_entity_poly.pdbx_seq_one_letter_code
_entity_poly.pdbx_strand_id
1 'polypeptide(L)'
;MSPLEKVSRANLINRISGKAVRMDSKLISSNIAGVSRYEIIHETLMQQVSKSEIESIEDQLICQQALDFYEEDAQKTVYRTDSETREKRLLTLGIVIDYILTHSPEDSKPLLSRVFNEQYDKEEEGTITVRDKKLVSTKSVQNPDAHYCSKASKKVKGFSTNITETCDEENKPNLITDVEVGGATTADNTYVESGVKDTEDVTGNKVDTLYCDGAYQSEDNRKFADKQDIALITGGLQGNPSRFELEQTDATTLEVTDKHTGELINAMPVKNDKWKIFRHQQERQEDLEVLR
;
A
#
# COMPACT_ATOMS: atom_id res chain seq x y z
N MET A 1 12.36 -23.23 -21.98
CA MET A 1 11.02 -23.61 -22.51
C MET A 1 11.12 -23.97 -23.97
N SER A 2 10.64 -25.15 -24.35
CA SER A 2 10.66 -25.62 -25.73
C SER A 2 9.64 -24.85 -26.59
N PRO A 3 9.82 -24.79 -27.95
CA PRO A 3 8.84 -24.18 -28.84
C PRO A 3 7.43 -24.77 -28.70
N LEU A 4 7.34 -26.07 -28.42
CA LEU A 4 6.08 -26.81 -28.24
C LEU A 4 5.36 -26.38 -26.93
N GLU A 5 6.11 -26.10 -25.85
CA GLU A 5 5.53 -25.59 -24.59
C GLU A 5 4.99 -24.17 -24.75
N LYS A 6 5.66 -23.33 -25.56
CA LYS A 6 5.16 -21.97 -25.87
C LYS A 6 3.88 -22.00 -26.68
N VAL A 7 3.78 -22.88 -27.67
CA VAL A 7 2.58 -23.05 -28.49
C VAL A 7 1.42 -23.62 -27.67
N SER A 8 1.69 -24.55 -26.76
CA SER A 8 0.68 -25.12 -25.86
C SER A 8 0.12 -24.08 -24.88
N ARG A 9 0.99 -23.22 -24.31
CA ARG A 9 0.57 -22.13 -23.42
C ARG A 9 -0.26 -21.08 -24.17
N ALA A 10 0.16 -20.63 -25.34
CA ALA A 10 -0.58 -19.67 -26.14
C ALA A 10 -1.99 -20.19 -26.51
N ASN A 11 -2.10 -21.48 -26.86
CA ASN A 11 -3.39 -22.11 -27.18
C ASN A 11 -4.31 -22.26 -25.96
N LEU A 12 -3.74 -22.39 -24.74
CA LEU A 12 -4.53 -22.42 -23.50
C LEU A 12 -5.03 -21.03 -23.14
N ILE A 13 -4.15 -20.04 -23.17
CA ILE A 13 -4.48 -18.63 -22.82
C ILE A 13 -5.57 -18.10 -23.75
N ASN A 14 -5.48 -18.36 -25.06
CA ASN A 14 -6.48 -17.93 -26.06
C ASN A 14 -7.89 -18.54 -25.87
N ARG A 15 -8.06 -19.49 -24.95
CA ARG A 15 -9.35 -20.10 -24.61
C ARG A 15 -9.92 -19.62 -23.29
N ILE A 16 -9.19 -18.76 -22.57
CA ILE A 16 -9.61 -18.24 -21.27
C ILE A 16 -10.17 -16.84 -21.50
N SER A 17 -11.40 -16.62 -21.09
CA SER A 17 -12.01 -15.30 -21.07
C SER A 17 -11.41 -14.45 -19.97
N GLY A 18 -10.91 -13.26 -20.33
CA GLY A 18 -10.48 -12.23 -19.39
C GLY A 18 -11.54 -11.17 -19.11
N LYS A 19 -12.79 -11.38 -19.55
CA LYS A 19 -13.84 -10.38 -19.43
C LYS A 19 -14.33 -10.16 -18.00
N ALA A 20 -14.40 -11.23 -17.21
CA ALA A 20 -14.73 -11.17 -15.81
C ALA A 20 -13.51 -11.53 -14.96
N VAL A 21 -13.14 -10.66 -14.04
CA VAL A 21 -11.98 -10.84 -13.16
C VAL A 21 -12.35 -10.58 -11.70
N ARG A 22 -11.60 -11.16 -10.80
CA ARG A 22 -11.69 -10.87 -9.36
C ARG A 22 -10.35 -10.52 -8.79
N MET A 23 -10.35 -9.63 -7.80
CA MET A 23 -9.17 -9.22 -7.05
C MET A 23 -9.38 -9.49 -5.57
N ASP A 24 -8.32 -9.99 -4.93
CA ASP A 24 -8.28 -10.17 -3.48
C ASP A 24 -6.86 -9.88 -2.96
N SER A 25 -6.77 -9.24 -1.82
CA SER A 25 -5.49 -8.93 -1.18
C SER A 25 -5.30 -9.70 0.11
N LYS A 26 -4.05 -10.04 0.41
CA LYS A 26 -3.66 -10.74 1.63
C LYS A 26 -2.41 -10.15 2.25
N LEU A 27 -2.47 -9.91 3.56
CA LEU A 27 -1.29 -9.55 4.33
C LEU A 27 -0.40 -10.78 4.57
N ILE A 28 0.87 -10.65 4.19
CA ILE A 28 1.90 -11.67 4.39
C ILE A 28 2.88 -11.17 5.44
N SER A 29 2.98 -11.89 6.56
CA SER A 29 3.96 -11.59 7.59
C SER A 29 5.35 -12.05 7.17
N SER A 30 6.35 -11.21 7.39
CA SER A 30 7.77 -11.59 7.32
C SER A 30 8.32 -11.83 8.74
N ASN A 31 9.36 -12.66 8.85
CA ASN A 31 10.06 -12.92 10.11
C ASN A 31 11.02 -11.77 10.48
N ILE A 32 10.55 -10.54 10.41
CA ILE A 32 11.35 -9.36 10.77
C ILE A 32 11.34 -9.20 12.28
N ALA A 33 12.53 -9.23 12.89
CA ALA A 33 12.72 -8.93 14.30
C ALA A 33 12.26 -7.49 14.61
N GLY A 34 11.80 -7.26 15.84
CA GLY A 34 11.47 -5.91 16.31
C GLY A 34 12.75 -5.14 16.59
N VAL A 35 13.22 -4.35 15.65
CA VAL A 35 14.42 -3.52 15.77
C VAL A 35 14.01 -2.11 16.20
N SER A 36 14.81 -1.46 17.05
CA SER A 36 14.57 -0.09 17.47
C SER A 36 14.91 0.89 16.34
N ARG A 37 14.38 2.12 16.43
CA ARG A 37 14.70 3.20 15.48
C ARG A 37 16.21 3.43 15.35
N TYR A 38 16.91 3.42 16.50
CA TYR A 38 18.35 3.61 16.55
C TYR A 38 19.10 2.51 15.82
N GLU A 39 18.75 1.25 16.11
CA GLU A 39 19.37 0.08 15.48
C GLU A 39 19.19 0.10 13.95
N ILE A 40 18.00 0.45 13.43
CA ILE A 40 17.75 0.53 11.99
C ILE A 40 18.67 1.55 11.33
N ILE A 41 18.78 2.75 11.89
CA ILE A 41 19.64 3.82 11.33
C ILE A 41 21.10 3.41 11.37
N HIS A 42 21.54 2.87 12.51
CA HIS A 42 22.89 2.40 12.72
C HIS A 42 23.25 1.25 11.76
N GLU A 43 22.43 0.19 11.69
CA GLU A 43 22.64 -0.94 10.78
C GLU A 43 22.67 -0.49 9.31
N THR A 44 21.80 0.47 8.93
CA THR A 44 21.80 1.01 7.56
C THR A 44 23.14 1.71 7.24
N LEU A 45 23.66 2.51 8.17
CA LEU A 45 24.97 3.13 8.02
C LEU A 45 26.06 2.06 7.85
N MET A 46 26.11 1.07 8.74
CA MET A 46 27.12 0.01 8.71
C MET A 46 27.06 -0.88 7.47
N GLN A 47 25.86 -1.06 6.90
CA GLN A 47 25.68 -1.85 5.69
C GLN A 47 26.06 -1.07 4.42
N GLN A 48 25.81 0.23 4.38
CA GLN A 48 25.98 1.05 3.20
C GLN A 48 27.35 1.77 3.12
N VAL A 49 28.09 1.80 4.22
CA VAL A 49 29.38 2.50 4.30
C VAL A 49 30.44 1.56 4.87
N SER A 50 31.50 1.37 4.11
CA SER A 50 32.63 0.53 4.55
C SER A 50 33.53 1.28 5.53
N LYS A 51 34.29 0.52 6.35
CA LYS A 51 35.24 1.11 7.30
C LYS A 51 36.28 1.98 6.57
N SER A 52 36.75 1.54 5.39
CA SER A 52 37.73 2.30 4.60
C SER A 52 37.17 3.61 4.06
N GLU A 53 35.88 3.67 3.72
CA GLU A 53 35.21 4.93 3.36
C GLU A 53 35.17 5.88 4.55
N ILE A 54 34.87 5.38 5.76
CA ILE A 54 34.86 6.17 6.99
C ILE A 54 36.27 6.71 7.28
N GLU A 55 37.29 5.88 7.18
CA GLU A 55 38.69 6.27 7.44
C GLU A 55 39.20 7.29 6.39
N SER A 56 38.56 7.42 5.24
CA SER A 56 38.89 8.41 4.20
C SER A 56 38.21 9.77 4.40
N ILE A 57 37.37 9.93 5.40
CA ILE A 57 36.70 11.20 5.70
C ILE A 57 37.73 12.24 6.16
N GLU A 58 37.80 13.37 5.44
CA GLU A 58 38.76 14.44 5.75
C GLU A 58 38.41 15.21 7.03
N ASP A 59 37.13 15.36 7.35
CA ASP A 59 36.67 15.94 8.61
C ASP A 59 36.97 14.99 9.78
N GLN A 60 37.97 15.35 10.58
CA GLN A 60 38.43 14.51 11.70
C GLN A 60 37.34 14.25 12.76
N LEU A 61 36.46 15.21 13.02
CA LEU A 61 35.39 15.05 13.99
C LEU A 61 34.35 14.07 13.50
N ILE A 62 33.90 14.22 12.25
CA ILE A 62 32.96 13.33 11.62
C ILE A 62 33.54 11.90 11.46
N CYS A 63 34.81 11.82 11.05
CA CYS A 63 35.53 10.55 10.94
C CYS A 63 35.54 9.81 12.31
N GLN A 64 35.92 10.49 13.39
CA GLN A 64 35.96 9.89 14.71
C GLN A 64 34.56 9.43 15.17
N GLN A 65 33.54 10.28 14.98
CA GLN A 65 32.16 9.92 15.33
C GLN A 65 31.66 8.71 14.52
N ALA A 66 31.98 8.65 13.24
CA ALA A 66 31.62 7.51 12.39
C ALA A 66 32.34 6.21 12.79
N LEU A 67 33.60 6.28 13.19
CA LEU A 67 34.37 5.15 13.73
C LEU A 67 33.79 4.68 15.07
N ASP A 68 33.39 5.60 15.95
CA ASP A 68 32.75 5.25 17.22
C ASP A 68 31.45 4.46 17.00
N PHE A 69 30.65 4.83 15.97
CA PHE A 69 29.48 4.05 15.57
C PHE A 69 29.85 2.70 14.94
N TYR A 70 30.93 2.66 14.17
CA TYR A 70 31.38 1.41 13.56
C TYR A 70 31.82 0.35 14.59
N GLU A 71 32.34 0.77 15.74
CA GLU A 71 32.76 -0.11 16.83
C GLU A 71 31.63 -0.40 17.82
N GLU A 72 30.47 0.28 17.67
CA GLU A 72 29.35 0.18 18.58
C GLU A 72 28.49 -1.06 18.34
N ASP A 73 28.04 -1.69 19.41
CA ASP A 73 26.93 -2.64 19.42
C ASP A 73 25.63 -1.85 19.68
N ALA A 74 24.92 -1.52 18.62
CA ALA A 74 23.72 -0.69 18.67
C ALA A 74 22.62 -1.27 19.58
N GLN A 75 22.47 -2.60 19.61
CA GLN A 75 21.51 -3.27 20.47
C GLN A 75 21.83 -3.05 21.95
N LYS A 76 23.09 -3.22 22.34
CA LYS A 76 23.51 -2.95 23.72
C LYS A 76 23.37 -1.51 24.09
N THR A 77 23.65 -0.59 23.17
CA THR A 77 23.48 0.86 23.40
C THR A 77 22.03 1.20 23.72
N VAL A 78 21.07 0.68 22.96
CA VAL A 78 19.63 0.92 23.20
C VAL A 78 19.20 0.50 24.60
N TYR A 79 19.73 -0.61 25.12
CA TYR A 79 19.36 -1.13 26.44
C TYR A 79 20.09 -0.46 27.61
N ARG A 80 21.29 0.11 27.36
CA ARG A 80 22.16 0.63 28.41
C ARG A 80 22.16 2.14 28.57
N THR A 81 21.57 2.87 27.60
CA THR A 81 21.51 4.34 27.63
C THR A 81 20.13 4.86 28.02
N ASP A 82 20.10 5.99 28.71
CA ASP A 82 18.88 6.75 28.97
C ASP A 82 18.34 7.41 27.69
N SER A 83 17.14 7.98 27.75
CA SER A 83 16.48 8.58 26.60
C SER A 83 17.22 9.80 26.05
N GLU A 84 17.77 10.65 26.91
CA GLU A 84 18.47 11.87 26.52
C GLU A 84 19.77 11.54 25.75
N THR A 85 20.56 10.64 26.31
CA THR A 85 21.78 10.14 25.64
C THR A 85 21.47 9.51 24.28
N ARG A 86 20.37 8.76 24.19
CA ARG A 86 19.94 8.13 22.94
C ARG A 86 19.49 9.15 21.89
N GLU A 87 18.80 10.20 22.28
CA GLU A 87 18.41 11.30 21.38
C GLU A 87 19.63 12.05 20.85
N LYS A 88 20.60 12.35 21.71
CA LYS A 88 21.87 12.95 21.29
C LYS A 88 22.61 12.06 20.28
N ARG A 89 22.69 10.76 20.54
CA ARG A 89 23.32 9.81 19.61
C ARG A 89 22.57 9.70 18.29
N LEU A 90 21.23 9.71 18.32
CA LEU A 90 20.42 9.75 17.09
C LEU A 90 20.75 11.01 16.26
N LEU A 91 20.85 12.16 16.89
CA LEU A 91 21.21 13.40 16.19
C LEU A 91 22.61 13.31 15.60
N THR A 92 23.59 12.80 16.34
CA THR A 92 24.96 12.61 15.84
C THR A 92 25.01 11.66 14.65
N LEU A 93 24.25 10.54 14.70
CA LEU A 93 24.09 9.65 13.53
C LEU A 93 23.54 10.38 12.31
N GLY A 94 22.54 11.25 12.48
CA GLY A 94 22.00 12.06 11.41
C GLY A 94 23.03 12.99 10.76
N ILE A 95 23.84 13.65 11.60
CA ILE A 95 24.91 14.54 11.13
C ILE A 95 25.97 13.76 10.33
N VAL A 96 26.40 12.61 10.84
CA VAL A 96 27.38 11.74 10.15
C VAL A 96 26.81 11.24 8.81
N ILE A 97 25.55 10.81 8.77
CA ILE A 97 24.90 10.34 7.55
C ILE A 97 24.75 11.47 6.54
N ASP A 98 24.32 12.65 6.95
CA ASP A 98 24.21 13.82 6.06
C ASP A 98 25.54 14.18 5.43
N TYR A 99 26.61 14.19 6.23
CA TYR A 99 27.97 14.42 5.71
C TYR A 99 28.35 13.39 4.65
N ILE A 100 28.15 12.09 4.94
CA ILE A 100 28.49 11.02 4.02
C ILE A 100 27.67 11.12 2.73
N LEU A 101 26.35 11.35 2.82
CA LEU A 101 25.50 11.50 1.65
C LEU A 101 25.88 12.70 0.79
N THR A 102 26.24 13.82 1.42
CA THR A 102 26.66 15.05 0.72
C THR A 102 28.00 14.88 -0.02
N HIS A 103 28.90 14.03 0.49
CA HIS A 103 30.23 13.78 -0.11
C HIS A 103 30.31 12.49 -0.93
N SER A 104 29.19 11.74 -1.05
CA SER A 104 29.10 10.54 -1.89
C SER A 104 28.52 10.88 -3.27
N PRO A 105 28.83 10.09 -4.31
CA PRO A 105 28.15 10.22 -5.60
C PRO A 105 26.64 10.09 -5.43
N GLU A 106 25.88 10.85 -6.23
CA GLU A 106 24.43 10.79 -6.26
C GLU A 106 23.95 9.34 -6.47
N ASP A 107 22.92 8.93 -5.76
CA ASP A 107 22.33 7.57 -5.80
C ASP A 107 23.27 6.39 -5.46
N SER A 108 24.49 6.66 -4.97
CA SER A 108 25.41 5.57 -4.58
C SER A 108 24.96 4.80 -3.31
N LYS A 109 24.13 5.42 -2.48
CA LYS A 109 23.66 4.88 -1.19
C LYS A 109 22.13 5.05 -1.01
N PRO A 110 21.32 4.40 -1.86
CA PRO A 110 19.88 4.69 -1.94
C PRO A 110 19.12 4.33 -0.64
N LEU A 111 19.50 3.23 0.04
CA LEU A 111 18.86 2.86 1.31
C LEU A 111 19.22 3.83 2.44
N LEU A 112 20.48 4.30 2.49
CA LEU A 112 20.92 5.27 3.48
C LEU A 112 20.21 6.61 3.28
N SER A 113 20.09 7.08 2.04
CA SER A 113 19.34 8.28 1.67
C SER A 113 17.85 8.15 2.05
N ARG A 114 17.23 7.01 1.74
CA ARG A 114 15.85 6.73 2.13
C ARG A 114 15.65 6.79 3.64
N VAL A 115 16.48 6.08 4.42
CA VAL A 115 16.39 6.06 5.88
C VAL A 115 16.66 7.44 6.47
N PHE A 116 17.60 8.19 5.93
CA PHE A 116 17.83 9.57 6.33
C PHE A 116 16.58 10.43 6.14
N ASN A 117 16.00 10.43 4.96
CA ASN A 117 14.79 11.20 4.64
C ASN A 117 13.55 10.77 5.44
N GLU A 118 13.48 9.51 5.90
CA GLU A 118 12.42 9.03 6.79
C GLU A 118 12.59 9.48 8.23
N GLN A 119 13.81 9.68 8.70
CA GLN A 119 14.15 9.83 10.12
C GLN A 119 14.59 11.22 10.51
N TYR A 120 15.03 12.04 9.55
CA TYR A 120 15.58 13.36 9.82
C TYR A 120 14.93 14.41 8.92
N ASP A 121 14.94 15.65 9.40
CA ASP A 121 14.65 16.85 8.63
C ASP A 121 15.95 17.66 8.52
N LYS A 122 16.21 18.23 7.33
CA LYS A 122 17.32 19.16 7.09
C LYS A 122 16.74 20.52 6.76
N GLU A 123 17.07 21.51 7.60
CA GLU A 123 16.65 22.90 7.39
C GLU A 123 17.52 23.59 6.32
N GLU A 124 17.03 24.72 5.79
CA GLU A 124 17.75 25.47 4.74
C GLU A 124 19.17 25.89 5.18
N GLU A 125 19.37 26.12 6.48
CA GLU A 125 20.68 26.47 7.06
C GLU A 125 21.62 25.26 7.26
N GLY A 126 21.16 24.04 6.89
CA GLY A 126 21.91 22.80 7.02
C GLY A 126 21.79 22.13 8.39
N THR A 127 20.98 22.67 9.31
CA THR A 127 20.72 22.06 10.61
C THR A 127 19.93 20.76 10.46
N ILE A 128 20.43 19.70 11.10
CA ILE A 128 19.75 18.39 11.12
C ILE A 128 18.92 18.27 12.40
N THR A 129 17.68 17.86 12.25
CA THR A 129 16.78 17.57 13.36
C THR A 129 16.18 16.19 13.24
N VAL A 130 15.88 15.56 14.38
CA VAL A 130 15.29 14.22 14.41
C VAL A 130 13.78 14.34 14.19
N ARG A 131 13.29 13.79 13.08
CA ARG A 131 11.87 13.83 12.74
C ARG A 131 11.01 13.08 13.74
N ASP A 132 9.80 13.54 13.99
CA ASP A 132 8.81 12.80 14.76
C ASP A 132 8.49 11.44 14.12
N LYS A 133 8.18 10.43 14.97
CA LYS A 133 7.88 9.07 14.48
C LYS A 133 6.68 9.08 13.53
N LYS A 134 6.91 8.81 12.26
CA LYS A 134 5.85 8.55 11.28
C LYS A 134 5.50 7.07 11.22
N LEU A 135 4.26 6.79 10.83
CA LEU A 135 3.71 5.42 10.72
C LEU A 135 4.44 4.59 9.66
N VAL A 136 4.84 5.21 8.56
CA VAL A 136 5.53 4.55 7.45
C VAL A 136 7.02 4.88 7.53
N SER A 137 7.83 3.89 7.86
CA SER A 137 9.28 3.98 7.84
C SER A 137 9.87 2.58 7.69
N THR A 138 11.07 2.50 7.17
CA THR A 138 11.86 1.26 7.09
C THR A 138 11.88 0.55 8.44
N LYS A 139 11.55 -0.74 8.47
CA LYS A 139 11.48 -1.58 9.68
C LYS A 139 12.57 -2.63 9.75
N SER A 140 13.28 -2.85 8.65
CA SER A 140 14.38 -3.78 8.56
C SER A 140 15.32 -3.36 7.44
N VAL A 141 16.60 -3.46 7.67
CA VAL A 141 17.64 -3.18 6.66
C VAL A 141 17.66 -4.27 5.60
N GLN A 142 17.38 -5.53 5.99
CA GLN A 142 17.32 -6.68 5.09
C GLN A 142 16.06 -6.70 4.22
N ASN A 143 14.96 -6.11 4.73
CA ASN A 143 13.67 -6.00 4.04
C ASN A 143 13.11 -4.58 4.16
N PRO A 144 13.70 -3.59 3.46
CA PRO A 144 13.35 -2.18 3.63
C PRO A 144 11.92 -1.85 3.20
N ASP A 145 11.32 -2.65 2.33
CA ASP A 145 9.97 -2.45 1.81
C ASP A 145 8.87 -3.14 2.64
N ALA A 146 9.28 -3.89 3.68
CA ALA A 146 8.33 -4.46 4.62
C ALA A 146 7.80 -3.39 5.58
N HIS A 147 6.48 -3.21 5.60
CA HIS A 147 5.82 -2.23 6.44
C HIS A 147 5.14 -2.87 7.66
N TYR A 148 4.92 -2.05 8.69
CA TYR A 148 4.12 -2.44 9.84
C TYR A 148 2.68 -2.00 9.65
N CYS A 149 1.76 -2.95 9.74
CA CYS A 149 0.33 -2.71 9.70
C CYS A 149 -0.37 -3.36 10.90
N SER A 150 -1.41 -2.71 11.41
CA SER A 150 -2.31 -3.29 12.42
C SER A 150 -3.72 -3.30 11.85
N LYS A 151 -4.26 -4.49 11.56
CA LYS A 151 -5.62 -4.67 11.01
C LYS A 151 -6.36 -5.67 11.90
N ALA A 152 -7.54 -5.29 12.41
CA ALA A 152 -8.38 -6.14 13.25
C ALA A 152 -7.61 -6.83 14.40
N SER A 153 -6.87 -6.08 15.20
CA SER A 153 -6.05 -6.55 16.33
C SER A 153 -4.84 -7.44 15.94
N LYS A 154 -4.64 -7.74 14.66
CA LYS A 154 -3.44 -8.43 14.18
C LYS A 154 -2.38 -7.42 13.78
N LYS A 155 -1.19 -7.62 14.32
CA LYS A 155 0.00 -6.83 13.98
C LYS A 155 0.80 -7.61 12.93
N VAL A 156 0.95 -7.03 11.75
CA VAL A 156 1.73 -7.62 10.65
C VAL A 156 2.91 -6.72 10.34
N LYS A 157 4.09 -7.29 10.27
CA LYS A 157 5.27 -6.68 9.66
C LYS A 157 5.55 -7.45 8.39
N GLY A 158 5.43 -6.83 7.25
CA GLY A 158 5.61 -7.55 5.98
C GLY A 158 5.00 -6.82 4.81
N PHE A 159 4.25 -7.57 4.03
CA PHE A 159 3.78 -7.17 2.72
C PHE A 159 2.28 -7.37 2.58
N SER A 160 1.67 -6.61 1.67
CA SER A 160 0.36 -6.88 1.10
C SER A 160 0.58 -7.50 -0.28
N THR A 161 -0.11 -8.59 -0.57
CA THR A 161 -0.07 -9.23 -1.89
C THR A 161 -1.47 -9.19 -2.47
N ASN A 162 -1.60 -8.59 -3.64
CA ASN A 162 -2.81 -8.62 -4.45
C ASN A 162 -2.72 -9.72 -5.48
N ILE A 163 -3.81 -10.44 -5.70
CA ILE A 163 -3.94 -11.46 -6.75
C ILE A 163 -5.14 -11.09 -7.60
N THR A 164 -4.91 -10.99 -8.91
CA THR A 164 -5.95 -10.83 -9.92
C THR A 164 -6.10 -12.13 -10.70
N GLU A 165 -7.31 -12.64 -10.79
CA GLU A 165 -7.60 -13.85 -11.56
C GLU A 165 -8.87 -13.72 -12.39
N THR A 166 -8.93 -14.43 -13.52
CA THR A 166 -10.16 -14.55 -14.29
C THR A 166 -11.22 -15.32 -13.51
N CYS A 167 -12.48 -14.91 -13.63
CA CYS A 167 -13.59 -15.59 -12.94
C CYS A 167 -14.84 -15.76 -13.82
N ASP A 168 -14.67 -15.74 -15.14
CA ASP A 168 -15.74 -16.02 -16.07
C ASP A 168 -16.23 -17.48 -15.89
N GLU A 169 -17.54 -17.68 -15.85
CA GLU A 169 -18.17 -19.01 -15.62
C GLU A 169 -17.79 -20.05 -16.67
N GLU A 170 -17.45 -19.61 -17.87
CA GLU A 170 -17.05 -20.50 -18.98
C GLU A 170 -15.59 -20.98 -18.86
N ASN A 171 -14.79 -20.32 -18.02
CA ASN A 171 -13.38 -20.67 -17.85
C ASN A 171 -13.20 -22.01 -17.10
N LYS A 172 -12.38 -22.87 -17.68
CA LYS A 172 -11.95 -24.14 -17.05
C LYS A 172 -10.49 -24.44 -17.39
N PRO A 173 -9.52 -24.07 -16.59
CA PRO A 173 -9.53 -23.37 -15.28
C PRO A 173 -9.57 -21.85 -15.40
N ASN A 174 -9.73 -21.16 -14.26
CA ASN A 174 -9.39 -19.74 -14.14
C ASN A 174 -7.88 -19.54 -14.12
N LEU A 175 -7.43 -18.36 -14.54
CA LEU A 175 -6.02 -17.99 -14.65
C LEU A 175 -5.70 -16.82 -13.72
N ILE A 176 -4.64 -16.95 -12.94
CA ILE A 176 -4.04 -15.80 -12.26
C ILE A 176 -3.32 -14.97 -13.32
N THR A 177 -3.76 -13.74 -13.51
CA THR A 177 -3.27 -12.82 -14.53
C THR A 177 -2.28 -11.81 -13.98
N ASP A 178 -2.37 -11.50 -12.68
CA ASP A 178 -1.47 -10.59 -12.02
C ASP A 178 -1.23 -10.98 -10.54
N VAL A 179 -0.02 -10.71 -10.06
CA VAL A 179 0.37 -10.82 -8.65
C VAL A 179 1.26 -9.63 -8.30
N GLU A 180 0.71 -8.68 -7.58
CA GLU A 180 1.45 -7.53 -7.08
C GLU A 180 1.78 -7.65 -5.60
N VAL A 181 2.97 -7.15 -5.22
CA VAL A 181 3.42 -7.14 -3.84
C VAL A 181 3.82 -5.72 -3.44
N GLY A 182 3.16 -5.20 -2.43
CA GLY A 182 3.49 -3.92 -1.80
C GLY A 182 3.81 -4.07 -0.31
N GLY A 183 4.24 -3.00 0.35
CA GLY A 183 4.36 -3.00 1.81
C GLY A 183 3.01 -3.26 2.48
N ALA A 184 2.99 -3.81 3.70
CA ALA A 184 1.74 -4.16 4.41
C ALA A 184 0.76 -2.97 4.61
N THR A 185 1.22 -1.74 4.40
CA THR A 185 0.39 -0.51 4.44
C THR A 185 -0.12 -0.06 3.09
N THR A 186 0.23 -0.75 2.00
CA THR A 186 -0.29 -0.45 0.67
C THR A 186 -1.79 -0.67 0.67
N ALA A 187 -2.53 0.32 0.18
CA ALA A 187 -3.98 0.26 0.14
C ALA A 187 -4.44 -0.61 -1.04
N ASP A 188 -5.46 -1.45 -0.80
CA ASP A 188 -5.94 -2.41 -1.79
C ASP A 188 -6.45 -1.73 -3.07
N ASN A 189 -6.98 -0.51 -2.97
CA ASN A 189 -7.46 0.27 -4.11
C ASN A 189 -6.36 0.70 -5.11
N THR A 190 -5.09 0.62 -4.74
CA THR A 190 -3.97 0.98 -5.63
C THR A 190 -3.69 -0.06 -6.71
N TYR A 191 -4.20 -1.29 -6.55
CA TYR A 191 -3.93 -2.41 -7.45
C TYR A 191 -4.92 -2.55 -8.62
N VAL A 192 -5.99 -1.73 -8.65
CA VAL A 192 -7.09 -1.93 -9.63
C VAL A 192 -6.65 -1.69 -11.06
N GLU A 193 -6.00 -0.56 -11.32
CA GLU A 193 -5.62 -0.18 -12.69
C GLU A 193 -4.58 -1.14 -13.29
N SER A 194 -3.54 -1.50 -12.51
CA SER A 194 -2.49 -2.44 -12.94
C SER A 194 -3.04 -3.83 -13.19
N GLY A 195 -3.81 -4.38 -12.25
CA GLY A 195 -4.35 -5.72 -12.39
C GLY A 195 -5.35 -5.88 -13.55
N VAL A 196 -6.14 -4.84 -13.86
CA VAL A 196 -6.97 -4.82 -15.07
C VAL A 196 -6.11 -4.83 -16.32
N LYS A 197 -5.12 -3.94 -16.40
CA LYS A 197 -4.22 -3.84 -17.56
C LYS A 197 -3.44 -5.14 -17.80
N ASP A 198 -2.88 -5.72 -16.75
CA ASP A 198 -2.11 -6.97 -16.87
C ASP A 198 -3.00 -8.14 -17.29
N THR A 199 -4.27 -8.15 -16.85
CA THR A 199 -5.25 -9.13 -17.34
C THR A 199 -5.52 -8.97 -18.83
N GLU A 200 -5.73 -7.74 -19.31
CA GLU A 200 -5.96 -7.45 -20.73
C GLU A 200 -4.73 -7.83 -21.57
N ASP A 201 -3.52 -7.52 -21.09
CA ASP A 201 -2.27 -7.87 -21.76
C ASP A 201 -2.04 -9.39 -21.83
N VAL A 202 -2.37 -10.13 -20.77
CA VAL A 202 -2.21 -11.59 -20.70
C VAL A 202 -3.25 -12.33 -21.52
N THR A 203 -4.53 -11.90 -21.44
CA THR A 203 -5.64 -12.64 -22.07
C THR A 203 -5.97 -12.14 -23.47
N GLY A 204 -5.56 -10.92 -23.82
CA GLY A 204 -5.97 -10.24 -25.06
C GLY A 204 -7.45 -9.85 -25.10
N ASN A 205 -8.16 -9.93 -23.97
CA ASN A 205 -9.55 -9.54 -23.83
C ASN A 205 -9.67 -8.27 -23.02
N LYS A 206 -10.62 -7.41 -23.40
CA LYS A 206 -11.01 -6.29 -22.55
C LYS A 206 -11.76 -6.80 -21.31
N VAL A 207 -11.45 -6.24 -20.14
CA VAL A 207 -12.19 -6.53 -18.91
C VAL A 207 -13.53 -5.80 -18.95
N ASP A 208 -14.62 -6.53 -18.80
CA ASP A 208 -16.00 -5.99 -18.74
C ASP A 208 -16.51 -5.88 -17.29
N THR A 209 -16.06 -6.80 -16.41
CA THR A 209 -16.52 -6.86 -15.02
C THR A 209 -15.37 -7.15 -14.06
N LEU A 210 -15.27 -6.36 -13.00
CA LEU A 210 -14.30 -6.55 -11.91
C LEU A 210 -15.00 -6.77 -10.59
N TYR A 211 -14.78 -7.92 -9.96
CA TYR A 211 -15.25 -8.26 -8.61
C TYR A 211 -14.13 -8.03 -7.59
N CYS A 212 -14.41 -7.31 -6.52
CA CYS A 212 -13.47 -7.10 -5.42
C CYS A 212 -14.20 -6.82 -4.10
N ASP A 213 -13.45 -6.71 -3.00
CA ASP A 213 -14.06 -6.30 -1.74
C ASP A 213 -14.21 -4.77 -1.64
N GLY A 214 -14.86 -4.28 -0.58
CA GLY A 214 -15.09 -2.86 -0.39
C GLY A 214 -13.82 -2.02 -0.20
N ALA A 215 -12.67 -2.62 0.12
CA ALA A 215 -11.41 -1.91 0.32
C ALA A 215 -10.80 -1.40 -1.00
N TYR A 216 -11.24 -1.95 -2.12
CA TYR A 216 -10.83 -1.48 -3.46
C TYR A 216 -11.60 -0.25 -3.94
N GLN A 217 -12.66 0.15 -3.22
CA GLN A 217 -13.44 1.32 -3.58
C GLN A 217 -12.64 2.61 -3.36
N SER A 218 -12.57 3.43 -4.42
CA SER A 218 -12.11 4.81 -4.36
C SER A 218 -12.81 5.61 -5.46
N GLU A 219 -12.81 6.92 -5.34
CA GLU A 219 -13.34 7.80 -6.40
C GLU A 219 -12.55 7.62 -7.69
N ASP A 220 -11.24 7.46 -7.59
CA ASP A 220 -10.37 7.28 -8.76
C ASP A 220 -10.65 5.94 -9.46
N ASN A 221 -10.85 4.86 -8.71
CA ASN A 221 -11.18 3.55 -9.29
C ASN A 221 -12.58 3.55 -9.95
N ARG A 222 -13.54 4.29 -9.40
CA ARG A 222 -14.84 4.48 -10.05
C ARG A 222 -14.71 5.22 -11.35
N LYS A 223 -13.96 6.34 -11.37
CA LYS A 223 -13.69 7.11 -12.60
C LYS A 223 -12.94 6.27 -13.64
N PHE A 224 -11.99 5.46 -13.19
CA PHE A 224 -11.26 4.54 -14.05
C PHE A 224 -12.21 3.51 -14.67
N ALA A 225 -13.03 2.84 -13.87
CA ALA A 225 -14.00 1.85 -14.31
C ALA A 225 -15.03 2.46 -15.29
N ASP A 226 -15.59 3.63 -14.96
CA ASP A 226 -16.52 4.36 -15.85
C ASP A 226 -15.87 4.71 -17.20
N LYS A 227 -14.62 5.17 -17.19
CA LYS A 227 -13.87 5.52 -18.40
C LYS A 227 -13.57 4.31 -19.27
N GLN A 228 -13.31 3.16 -18.66
CA GLN A 228 -13.01 1.90 -19.32
C GLN A 228 -14.25 1.07 -19.64
N ASP A 229 -15.44 1.52 -19.25
CA ASP A 229 -16.71 0.80 -19.38
C ASP A 229 -16.66 -0.57 -18.66
N ILE A 230 -16.12 -0.58 -17.43
CA ILE A 230 -15.99 -1.76 -16.56
C ILE A 230 -17.07 -1.69 -15.48
N ALA A 231 -17.84 -2.76 -15.32
CA ALA A 231 -18.74 -2.93 -14.17
C ALA A 231 -17.92 -3.27 -12.91
N LEU A 232 -17.68 -2.28 -12.06
CA LEU A 232 -16.99 -2.47 -10.78
C LEU A 232 -17.97 -2.96 -9.71
N ILE A 233 -17.92 -4.24 -9.37
CA ILE A 233 -18.79 -4.90 -8.40
C ILE A 233 -18.01 -5.11 -7.11
N THR A 234 -18.39 -4.37 -6.07
CA THR A 234 -17.68 -4.43 -4.78
C THR A 234 -18.57 -5.01 -3.70
N GLY A 235 -17.97 -5.86 -2.84
CA GLY A 235 -18.60 -6.30 -1.60
C GLY A 235 -18.77 -5.15 -0.61
N GLY A 236 -19.70 -5.28 0.34
CA GLY A 236 -19.90 -4.29 1.40
C GLY A 236 -18.66 -4.20 2.31
N LEU A 237 -18.34 -2.97 2.76
CA LEU A 237 -17.30 -2.75 3.78
C LEU A 237 -17.70 -3.43 5.08
N GLN A 238 -16.88 -4.36 5.58
CA GLN A 238 -17.07 -4.96 6.90
C GLN A 238 -16.85 -3.88 7.98
N GLY A 239 -17.82 -3.71 8.85
CA GLY A 239 -17.65 -2.94 10.08
C GLY A 239 -18.62 -1.80 10.33
N ASN A 240 -19.25 -1.22 9.32
CA ASN A 240 -20.40 -0.33 9.51
C ASN A 240 -21.64 -0.94 8.87
N PRO A 241 -22.64 -1.35 9.67
CA PRO A 241 -23.91 -1.75 9.10
C PRO A 241 -24.45 -0.57 8.26
N SER A 242 -24.87 -0.87 7.05
CA SER A 242 -25.50 0.14 6.21
C SER A 242 -26.61 0.83 6.99
N ARG A 243 -26.61 2.14 7.02
CA ARG A 243 -27.69 2.95 7.61
C ARG A 243 -29.02 2.66 6.92
N PHE A 244 -28.96 2.32 5.63
CA PHE A 244 -30.14 2.09 4.82
C PHE A 244 -30.28 0.60 4.50
N GLU A 245 -31.49 0.10 4.56
CA GLU A 245 -31.90 -1.21 4.05
C GLU A 245 -32.56 -0.99 2.70
N LEU A 246 -32.13 -1.76 1.70
CA LEU A 246 -32.60 -1.62 0.33
C LEU A 246 -33.33 -2.89 -0.04
N GLU A 247 -34.61 -2.77 -0.41
CA GLU A 247 -35.41 -3.88 -0.89
C GLU A 247 -35.95 -3.55 -2.28
N GLN A 248 -35.52 -4.32 -3.26
CA GLN A 248 -36.03 -4.16 -4.63
C GLN A 248 -37.29 -5.00 -4.81
N THR A 249 -38.45 -4.34 -4.84
CA THR A 249 -39.75 -5.02 -4.97
C THR A 249 -40.08 -5.36 -6.42
N ASP A 250 -39.59 -4.58 -7.40
CA ASP A 250 -39.70 -4.85 -8.83
C ASP A 250 -38.58 -4.16 -9.62
N ALA A 251 -38.60 -4.27 -10.97
CA ALA A 251 -37.56 -3.68 -11.82
C ALA A 251 -37.52 -2.15 -11.79
N THR A 252 -38.55 -1.52 -11.27
CA THR A 252 -38.72 -0.04 -11.28
C THR A 252 -38.87 0.56 -9.87
N THR A 253 -38.99 -0.28 -8.83
CA THR A 253 -39.28 0.17 -7.46
C THR A 253 -38.22 -0.35 -6.49
N LEU A 254 -37.54 0.57 -5.83
CA LEU A 254 -36.60 0.32 -4.75
C LEU A 254 -37.12 0.97 -3.47
N GLU A 255 -37.42 0.18 -2.47
CA GLU A 255 -37.74 0.65 -1.13
C GLU A 255 -36.46 0.79 -0.31
N VAL A 256 -36.31 1.96 0.31
CA VAL A 256 -35.14 2.31 1.13
C VAL A 256 -35.62 2.63 2.54
N THR A 257 -35.26 1.79 3.51
CA THR A 257 -35.60 2.03 4.92
C THR A 257 -34.36 2.57 5.67
N ASP A 258 -34.48 3.72 6.32
CA ASP A 258 -33.47 4.22 7.24
C ASP A 258 -33.54 3.43 8.56
N LYS A 259 -32.55 2.59 8.83
CA LYS A 259 -32.48 1.74 10.04
C LYS A 259 -32.41 2.52 11.35
N HIS A 260 -32.01 3.80 11.32
CA HIS A 260 -31.94 4.66 12.51
C HIS A 260 -33.30 5.29 12.85
N THR A 261 -34.06 5.67 11.82
CA THR A 261 -35.35 6.37 12.02
C THR A 261 -36.55 5.47 11.77
N GLY A 262 -36.36 4.33 11.09
CA GLY A 262 -37.46 3.48 10.62
C GLY A 262 -38.26 4.10 9.47
N GLU A 263 -37.79 5.20 8.90
CA GLU A 263 -38.49 5.95 7.84
C GLU A 263 -38.30 5.24 6.49
N LEU A 264 -39.41 5.07 5.77
CA LEU A 264 -39.40 4.56 4.40
C LEU A 264 -39.15 5.70 3.44
N ILE A 265 -38.10 5.58 2.63
CA ILE A 265 -37.68 6.58 1.66
C ILE A 265 -37.89 6.00 0.25
N ASN A 266 -38.62 6.70 -0.59
CA ASN A 266 -38.84 6.25 -1.97
C ASN A 266 -37.63 6.58 -2.83
N ALA A 267 -37.16 5.61 -3.63
CA ALA A 267 -36.12 5.80 -4.62
C ALA A 267 -36.70 5.67 -6.04
N MET A 268 -36.25 6.52 -6.94
CA MET A 268 -36.62 6.46 -8.35
C MET A 268 -35.44 6.04 -9.22
N PRO A 269 -35.65 5.20 -10.27
CA PRO A 269 -34.60 4.83 -11.20
C PRO A 269 -34.12 6.06 -12.01
N VAL A 270 -32.84 6.18 -12.16
CA VAL A 270 -32.16 7.16 -13.03
C VAL A 270 -31.44 6.39 -14.14
N LYS A 271 -31.12 7.06 -15.26
CA LYS A 271 -30.38 6.42 -16.37
C LYS A 271 -29.15 5.66 -15.88
N ASN A 272 -28.88 4.49 -16.48
CA ASN A 272 -27.74 3.58 -16.22
C ASN A 272 -27.84 2.79 -14.89
N ASP A 273 -28.99 2.19 -14.58
CA ASP A 273 -29.21 1.36 -13.37
C ASP A 273 -28.86 2.05 -12.03
N LYS A 274 -28.86 3.38 -12.02
CA LYS A 274 -28.69 4.20 -10.82
C LYS A 274 -30.04 4.58 -10.23
N TRP A 275 -30.07 4.67 -8.91
CA TRP A 275 -31.26 5.06 -8.15
C TRP A 275 -31.01 6.38 -7.44
N LYS A 276 -32.00 7.29 -7.48
CA LYS A 276 -31.95 8.58 -6.77
C LYS A 276 -32.96 8.57 -5.62
N ILE A 277 -32.46 8.84 -4.41
CA ILE A 277 -33.27 8.90 -3.19
C ILE A 277 -33.77 10.32 -3.01
N PHE A 278 -35.09 10.48 -2.80
CA PHE A 278 -35.71 11.75 -2.50
C PHE A 278 -36.22 11.73 -1.05
N ARG A 279 -35.69 12.61 -0.20
CA ARG A 279 -36.27 12.86 1.12
C ARG A 279 -37.40 13.89 0.96
N HIS A 280 -38.60 13.52 1.38
CA HIS A 280 -39.70 14.43 1.56
C HIS A 280 -39.50 15.11 2.93
N GLN A 281 -38.72 16.21 2.96
CA GLN A 281 -38.95 17.32 3.92
C GLN A 281 -38.08 18.50 3.53
N GLN A 282 -38.68 19.66 3.64
CA GLN A 282 -38.19 21.01 3.41
C GLN A 282 -36.69 21.23 3.70
N GLU A 283 -36.01 21.80 2.69
CA GLU A 283 -34.73 22.51 2.81
C GLU A 283 -33.46 21.66 3.09
N ARG A 284 -33.03 20.97 2.10
CA ARG A 284 -31.68 20.78 1.53
C ARG A 284 -31.69 19.56 0.63
N GLN A 285 -31.56 19.81 -0.66
CA GLN A 285 -31.24 18.74 -1.62
C GLN A 285 -29.81 18.25 -1.34
N GLU A 286 -29.65 17.24 -0.54
CA GLU A 286 -28.47 16.37 -0.56
C GLU A 286 -28.81 15.16 -1.45
N ASP A 287 -28.33 15.22 -2.67
CA ASP A 287 -28.44 14.10 -3.61
C ASP A 287 -27.50 12.98 -3.13
N LEU A 288 -28.06 11.94 -2.53
CA LEU A 288 -27.36 10.70 -2.28
C LEU A 288 -27.50 9.80 -3.51
N GLU A 289 -26.45 9.64 -4.31
CA GLU A 289 -26.40 8.63 -5.34
C GLU A 289 -26.12 7.27 -4.69
N VAL A 290 -27.07 6.35 -4.77
CA VAL A 290 -26.88 4.94 -4.39
C VAL A 290 -26.48 4.19 -5.65
N LEU A 291 -25.27 3.75 -5.72
CA LEU A 291 -24.76 2.88 -6.79
C LEU A 291 -25.14 1.43 -6.46
N ARG A 292 -25.58 0.71 -7.45
CA ARG A 292 -25.81 -0.74 -7.44
C ARG A 292 -24.50 -1.48 -7.54
#